data_647e32cfd4be994b5dc467cb787302ed
#
_entry.id   647e32cfd4be994b5dc467cb787302ed
#
_cell.length_a   1.000
_cell.length_b   1.000
_cell.length_c   1.000
_cell.angle_alpha   90.00
_cell.angle_beta   90.00
_cell.angle_gamma   90.00
#
_symmetry.space_group_name_H-M   'P 1'
#
loop_
_entity.id
_entity.type
_entity.pdbx_description
1 polymer ?
#
loop_
_entity_poly.entity_id
_entity_poly.type
_entity_poly.pdbx_seq_one_letter_code
_entity_poly.pdbx_strand_id
1 'polypeptide(L)'
;MGSEMCIRDRNYNHQAARHAEKLDNAVWTNQFDNVANREAHILTTGPEIWAQTRQTGLDGFICATGTGGTLAGTTRYLKDVSGGQVQCWLADPPGSVLHTYVQTKRERMERTGNGSITEGIGQGRLTSNLQPDIDLIDNSLHIEDEASIAMVFRMLDEEGLYIGASSALNLVAAARMAQKLGRGSKVATIICDGAARYQTRLFSRKWLESKSLLSAIPSHLHRYIVLP
;
A
#
# COMPACT_ATOMS: atom_id res chain seq x y z
N MET A 1 -11.13 -7.12 -30.31
CA MET A 1 -9.65 -7.32 -30.31
C MET A 1 -8.82 -6.03 -30.41
N GLY A 2 -9.39 -4.83 -30.46
CA GLY A 2 -8.63 -3.56 -30.60
C GLY A 2 -8.36 -2.77 -29.33
N SER A 3 -8.99 -3.08 -28.20
CA SER A 3 -8.92 -2.23 -26.99
C SER A 3 -7.79 -2.55 -26.03
N GLU A 4 -7.41 -3.81 -25.87
CA GLU A 4 -6.35 -4.21 -24.93
C GLU A 4 -4.94 -3.88 -25.43
N MET A 5 -4.71 -3.95 -26.75
CA MET A 5 -3.41 -3.60 -27.35
C MET A 5 -3.14 -2.09 -27.25
N CYS A 6 -4.17 -1.24 -27.40
CA CYS A 6 -4.04 0.21 -27.22
C CYS A 6 -3.76 0.64 -25.78
N ILE A 7 -4.27 -0.10 -24.77
CA ILE A 7 -4.03 0.20 -23.37
C ILE A 7 -2.60 -0.17 -22.96
N ARG A 8 -2.09 -1.30 -23.43
CA ARG A 8 -0.69 -1.72 -23.19
C ARG A 8 0.31 -0.75 -23.80
N ASP A 9 0.06 -0.27 -25.02
CA ASP A 9 0.95 0.67 -25.72
C ASP A 9 1.03 2.05 -25.09
N ARG A 10 0.02 2.48 -24.33
CA ARG A 10 -0.02 3.76 -23.63
C ARG A 10 0.43 3.71 -22.17
N ASN A 11 0.70 2.52 -21.64
CA ASN A 11 1.19 2.39 -20.29
C ASN A 11 2.61 2.97 -20.18
N TYR A 12 2.81 3.88 -19.23
CA TYR A 12 4.08 4.60 -19.03
C TYR A 12 5.29 3.68 -18.82
N ASN A 13 5.10 2.52 -18.18
CA ASN A 13 6.17 1.54 -17.99
C ASN A 13 6.65 0.96 -19.32
N HIS A 14 5.72 0.60 -20.23
CA HIS A 14 6.08 0.11 -21.55
C HIS A 14 6.68 1.21 -22.44
N GLN A 15 6.24 2.47 -22.27
CA GLN A 15 6.84 3.60 -22.96
C GLN A 15 8.29 3.81 -22.47
N ALA A 16 8.53 3.79 -21.16
CA ALA A 16 9.86 3.94 -20.59
C ALA A 16 10.82 2.84 -21.06
N ALA A 17 10.37 1.59 -21.09
CA ALA A 17 11.15 0.46 -21.62
C ALA A 17 11.55 0.71 -23.09
N ARG A 18 10.57 1.03 -23.95
CA ARG A 18 10.83 1.31 -25.38
C ARG A 18 11.73 2.52 -25.61
N HIS A 19 11.66 3.54 -24.74
CA HIS A 19 12.56 4.69 -24.84
C HIS A 19 14.01 4.30 -24.46
N ALA A 20 14.17 3.55 -23.40
CA ALA A 20 15.49 3.08 -22.98
C ALA A 20 16.17 2.20 -24.04
N GLU A 21 15.38 1.32 -24.71
CA GLU A 21 15.87 0.46 -25.78
C GLU A 21 16.40 1.23 -27.01
N LYS A 22 15.96 2.47 -27.21
CA LYS A 22 16.30 3.31 -28.38
C LYS A 22 17.44 4.29 -28.12
N LEU A 23 17.90 4.41 -26.92
CA LEU A 23 18.87 5.43 -26.51
C LEU A 23 20.11 4.75 -25.90
N ASP A 24 21.30 5.08 -26.43
CA ASP A 24 22.56 4.45 -26.04
C ASP A 24 22.92 4.68 -24.55
N ASN A 25 22.47 5.79 -23.96
CA ASN A 25 22.80 6.17 -22.58
C ASN A 25 21.55 6.21 -21.67
N ALA A 26 20.56 5.36 -21.91
CA ALA A 26 19.36 5.29 -21.12
C ALA A 26 19.17 3.91 -20.48
N VAL A 27 18.67 3.91 -19.27
CA VAL A 27 18.33 2.69 -18.52
C VAL A 27 16.89 2.77 -18.04
N TRP A 28 16.12 1.73 -18.28
CA TRP A 28 14.84 1.51 -17.64
C TRP A 28 15.04 0.74 -16.33
N THR A 29 14.81 1.40 -15.20
CA THR A 29 15.03 0.81 -13.86
C THR A 29 14.03 -0.28 -13.49
N ASN A 30 12.90 -0.38 -14.22
CA ASN A 30 11.87 -1.43 -14.06
C ASN A 30 11.46 -1.69 -12.60
N GLN A 31 10.94 -0.65 -11.95
CA GLN A 31 10.66 -0.67 -10.49
C GLN A 31 9.79 -1.85 -10.01
N PHE A 32 8.97 -2.44 -10.88
CA PHE A 32 8.06 -3.55 -10.52
C PHE A 32 8.73 -4.91 -10.54
N ASP A 33 9.72 -5.11 -11.42
CA ASP A 33 10.30 -6.42 -11.68
C ASP A 33 11.82 -6.48 -11.47
N ASN A 34 12.47 -5.33 -11.24
CA ASN A 34 13.85 -5.29 -10.79
C ASN A 34 13.91 -5.53 -9.28
N VAL A 35 14.43 -6.69 -8.89
CA VAL A 35 14.47 -7.15 -7.48
C VAL A 35 15.37 -6.32 -6.57
N ALA A 36 16.24 -5.44 -7.11
CA ALA A 36 17.00 -4.48 -6.31
C ALA A 36 16.08 -3.61 -5.43
N ASN A 37 14.84 -3.34 -5.86
CA ASN A 37 13.83 -2.67 -5.05
C ASN A 37 13.53 -3.46 -3.76
N ARG A 38 13.26 -4.75 -3.87
CA ARG A 38 13.03 -5.64 -2.73
C ARG A 38 14.28 -5.78 -1.85
N GLU A 39 15.44 -5.96 -2.46
CA GLU A 39 16.72 -6.14 -1.76
C GLU A 39 17.06 -4.94 -0.88
N ALA A 40 16.80 -3.72 -1.32
CA ALA A 40 17.00 -2.51 -0.52
C ALA A 40 16.23 -2.61 0.82
N HIS A 41 15.01 -3.10 0.81
CA HIS A 41 14.19 -3.23 2.03
C HIS A 41 14.63 -4.39 2.93
N ILE A 42 15.22 -5.46 2.36
CA ILE A 42 15.86 -6.52 3.16
C ILE A 42 17.07 -5.96 3.91
N LEU A 43 17.87 -5.12 3.22
CA LEU A 43 19.14 -4.63 3.75
C LEU A 43 19.01 -3.40 4.67
N THR A 44 17.92 -2.64 4.57
CA THR A 44 17.73 -1.38 5.31
C THR A 44 16.45 -1.35 6.11
N THR A 45 15.28 -1.25 5.48
CA THR A 45 13.99 -1.02 6.14
C THR A 45 13.64 -2.10 7.16
N GLY A 46 13.81 -3.37 6.81
CA GLY A 46 13.57 -4.48 7.72
C GLY A 46 14.46 -4.42 8.97
N PRO A 47 15.81 -4.32 8.81
CA PRO A 47 16.74 -4.13 9.93
C PRO A 47 16.42 -2.93 10.81
N GLU A 48 16.09 -1.79 10.22
CA GLU A 48 15.77 -0.56 10.96
C GLU A 48 14.49 -0.72 11.80
N ILE A 49 13.41 -1.25 11.23
CA ILE A 49 12.18 -1.54 11.97
C ILE A 49 12.47 -2.49 13.14
N TRP A 50 13.20 -3.58 12.90
CA TRP A 50 13.56 -4.54 13.93
C TRP A 50 14.40 -3.91 15.04
N ALA A 51 15.43 -3.15 14.70
CA ALA A 51 16.31 -2.48 15.66
C ALA A 51 15.54 -1.47 16.53
N GLN A 52 14.61 -0.71 15.95
CA GLN A 52 13.81 0.29 16.65
C GLN A 52 12.73 -0.34 17.56
N THR A 53 12.27 -1.54 17.25
CA THR A 53 11.19 -2.22 18.00
C THR A 53 11.69 -3.30 18.94
N ARG A 54 12.95 -3.73 18.86
CA ARG A 54 13.48 -4.88 19.61
C ARG A 54 13.31 -4.80 21.13
N GLN A 55 13.34 -3.61 21.72
CA GLN A 55 13.19 -3.42 23.17
C GLN A 55 11.74 -3.57 23.62
N THR A 56 10.80 -3.29 22.75
CA THR A 56 9.38 -3.29 23.03
C THR A 56 8.66 -4.49 22.46
N GLY A 57 9.33 -5.25 21.59
CA GLY A 57 8.77 -6.33 20.80
C GLY A 57 8.05 -5.82 19.55
N LEU A 58 7.86 -6.69 18.57
CA LEU A 58 7.08 -6.45 17.35
C LEU A 58 6.26 -7.71 17.09
N ASP A 59 4.94 -7.56 17.09
CA ASP A 59 4.02 -8.69 16.86
C ASP A 59 3.56 -8.75 15.40
N GLY A 60 3.51 -7.60 14.72
CA GLY A 60 3.04 -7.54 13.35
C GLY A 60 3.63 -6.42 12.51
N PHE A 61 3.73 -6.69 11.22
CA PHE A 61 4.02 -5.71 10.16
C PHE A 61 2.95 -5.80 9.07
N ILE A 62 2.42 -4.68 8.67
CA ILE A 62 1.43 -4.60 7.59
C ILE A 62 1.67 -3.37 6.74
N CYS A 63 1.65 -3.53 5.42
CA CYS A 63 1.58 -2.39 4.51
C CYS A 63 0.94 -2.77 3.19
N ALA A 64 0.51 -1.74 2.46
CA ALA A 64 0.04 -1.87 1.09
C ALA A 64 1.21 -2.09 0.13
N THR A 65 0.89 -2.55 -1.07
CA THR A 65 1.89 -2.78 -2.10
C THR A 65 1.51 -2.15 -3.44
N GLY A 66 2.46 -1.39 -4.00
CA GLY A 66 2.50 -1.01 -5.40
C GLY A 66 3.46 -1.92 -6.16
N THR A 67 4.75 -1.72 -6.01
CA THR A 67 5.79 -2.58 -6.62
C THR A 67 5.97 -3.90 -5.88
N GLY A 68 5.62 -3.95 -4.61
CA GLY A 68 5.80 -5.10 -3.74
C GLY A 68 7.13 -5.13 -2.98
N GLY A 69 8.09 -4.27 -3.35
CA GLY A 69 9.44 -4.31 -2.76
C GLY A 69 9.45 -4.11 -1.26
N THR A 70 8.76 -3.08 -0.76
CA THR A 70 8.70 -2.76 0.68
C THR A 70 8.07 -3.90 1.49
N LEU A 71 6.89 -4.37 1.07
CA LEU A 71 6.22 -5.46 1.78
C LEU A 71 7.08 -6.74 1.76
N ALA A 72 7.56 -7.15 0.60
CA ALA A 72 8.33 -8.37 0.44
C ALA A 72 9.66 -8.33 1.19
N GLY A 73 10.46 -7.29 0.97
CA GLY A 73 11.79 -7.18 1.58
C GLY A 73 11.74 -7.06 3.10
N THR A 74 10.82 -6.24 3.63
CA THR A 74 10.62 -6.11 5.08
C THR A 74 10.12 -7.42 5.68
N THR A 75 9.14 -8.07 5.03
CA THR A 75 8.62 -9.38 5.47
C THR A 75 9.71 -10.43 5.52
N ARG A 76 10.53 -10.56 4.46
CA ARG A 76 11.64 -11.51 4.43
C ARG A 76 12.54 -11.33 5.65
N TYR A 77 13.02 -10.11 5.88
CA TYR A 77 13.90 -9.83 7.00
C TYR A 77 13.25 -10.13 8.36
N LEU A 78 12.01 -9.64 8.56
CA LEU A 78 11.31 -9.82 9.84
C LEU A 78 11.02 -11.30 10.13
N LYS A 79 10.63 -12.08 9.12
CA LYS A 79 10.44 -13.54 9.27
C LYS A 79 11.74 -14.24 9.64
N ASP A 80 12.84 -13.91 8.97
CA ASP A 80 14.13 -14.54 9.19
C ASP A 80 14.64 -14.23 10.61
N VAL A 81 14.62 -12.95 11.04
CA VAL A 81 15.18 -12.55 12.34
C VAL A 81 14.32 -12.96 13.54
N SER A 82 13.01 -13.09 13.35
CA SER A 82 12.06 -13.48 14.41
C SER A 82 11.81 -14.99 14.45
N GLY A 83 12.43 -15.79 13.59
CA GLY A 83 12.08 -17.21 13.47
C GLY A 83 10.61 -17.43 13.06
N GLY A 84 10.06 -16.53 12.24
CA GLY A 84 8.67 -16.58 11.76
C GLY A 84 7.61 -16.05 12.71
N GLN A 85 7.98 -15.54 13.89
CA GLN A 85 7.02 -15.11 14.91
C GLN A 85 6.28 -13.82 14.55
N VAL A 86 6.96 -12.85 13.93
CA VAL A 86 6.31 -11.61 13.49
C VAL A 86 5.30 -11.92 12.38
N GLN A 87 4.05 -11.55 12.60
CA GLN A 87 3.00 -11.65 11.59
C GLN A 87 3.18 -10.58 10.52
N CYS A 88 3.21 -10.98 9.25
CA CYS A 88 3.38 -10.06 8.12
C CYS A 88 2.16 -10.12 7.21
N TRP A 89 1.41 -9.02 7.11
CA TRP A 89 0.15 -8.97 6.37
C TRP A 89 0.18 -7.95 5.24
N LEU A 90 -0.63 -8.21 4.23
CA LEU A 90 -0.87 -7.30 3.11
C LEU A 90 -2.10 -6.43 3.41
N ALA A 91 -1.98 -5.11 3.23
CA ALA A 91 -3.11 -4.19 3.12
C ALA A 91 -3.41 -3.94 1.64
N ASP A 92 -4.65 -4.13 1.22
CA ASP A 92 -4.98 -4.10 -0.21
C ASP A 92 -6.20 -3.19 -0.49
N PRO A 93 -6.10 -2.24 -1.45
CA PRO A 93 -7.21 -1.36 -1.79
C PRO A 93 -8.19 -2.00 -2.77
N PRO A 94 -9.37 -1.38 -2.99
CA PRO A 94 -10.27 -1.74 -4.08
C PRO A 94 -9.56 -1.71 -5.45
N GLY A 95 -9.91 -2.62 -6.34
CA GLY A 95 -9.32 -2.73 -7.69
C GLY A 95 -8.05 -3.57 -7.78
N SER A 96 -7.49 -4.01 -6.66
CA SER A 96 -6.37 -4.95 -6.61
C SER A 96 -6.84 -6.40 -6.65
N VAL A 97 -5.94 -7.31 -7.03
CA VAL A 97 -6.16 -8.77 -7.04
C VAL A 97 -5.47 -9.48 -5.89
N LEU A 98 -4.58 -8.78 -5.16
CA LEU A 98 -3.66 -9.45 -4.24
C LEU A 98 -4.34 -9.91 -2.96
N HIS A 99 -5.35 -9.18 -2.47
CA HIS A 99 -6.14 -9.63 -1.33
C HIS A 99 -6.79 -10.99 -1.62
N THR A 100 -7.51 -11.13 -2.73
CA THR A 100 -8.14 -12.39 -3.13
C THR A 100 -7.09 -13.49 -3.30
N TYR A 101 -5.95 -13.17 -3.91
CA TYR A 101 -4.87 -14.12 -4.09
C TYR A 101 -4.33 -14.68 -2.76
N VAL A 102 -4.09 -13.83 -1.76
CA VAL A 102 -3.64 -14.27 -0.43
C VAL A 102 -4.75 -15.05 0.29
N GLN A 103 -5.99 -14.58 0.28
CA GLN A 103 -7.12 -15.21 0.99
C GLN A 103 -7.49 -16.59 0.42
N THR A 104 -7.31 -16.79 -0.88
CA THR A 104 -7.57 -18.08 -1.54
C THR A 104 -6.36 -18.99 -1.59
N LYS A 105 -5.37 -18.78 -0.72
CA LYS A 105 -4.12 -19.57 -0.69
C LYS A 105 -3.42 -19.64 -2.05
N ARG A 106 -3.40 -18.52 -2.78
CA ARG A 106 -2.76 -18.29 -4.09
C ARG A 106 -3.48 -18.98 -5.28
N GLU A 107 -4.74 -19.34 -5.11
CA GLU A 107 -5.50 -19.98 -6.20
C GLU A 107 -6.13 -19.01 -7.18
N ARG A 108 -6.59 -17.84 -6.72
CA ARG A 108 -7.36 -16.89 -7.54
C ARG A 108 -6.84 -15.46 -7.45
N MET A 109 -6.74 -14.80 -8.60
CA MET A 109 -6.44 -13.37 -8.73
C MET A 109 -7.67 -12.63 -9.25
N GLU A 110 -8.58 -12.28 -8.36
CA GLU A 110 -9.82 -11.57 -8.70
C GLU A 110 -9.80 -10.17 -8.11
N ARG A 111 -10.25 -9.18 -8.91
CA ARG A 111 -10.31 -7.79 -8.45
C ARG A 111 -11.44 -7.61 -7.44
N THR A 112 -11.15 -6.89 -6.37
CA THR A 112 -12.12 -6.42 -5.38
C THR A 112 -12.50 -4.98 -5.70
N GLY A 113 -13.59 -4.75 -6.40
CA GLY A 113 -14.03 -3.39 -6.79
C GLY A 113 -13.36 -2.85 -8.06
N ASN A 114 -13.69 -1.61 -8.42
CA ASN A 114 -13.35 -1.01 -9.71
C ASN A 114 -12.15 -0.03 -9.67
N GLY A 115 -11.49 0.10 -8.56
CA GLY A 115 -10.38 1.04 -8.34
C GLY A 115 -10.48 1.75 -7.00
N SER A 116 -9.46 2.49 -6.63
CA SER A 116 -9.34 3.17 -5.34
C SER A 116 -8.90 4.61 -5.50
N ILE A 117 -9.14 5.42 -4.48
CA ILE A 117 -8.59 6.78 -4.34
C ILE A 117 -7.10 6.77 -3.99
N THR A 118 -6.56 5.63 -3.60
CA THR A 118 -5.16 5.49 -3.23
C THR A 118 -4.29 5.36 -4.48
N GLU A 119 -3.36 6.29 -4.66
CA GLU A 119 -2.43 6.26 -5.80
C GLU A 119 -1.19 5.43 -5.48
N GLY A 120 -0.67 4.75 -6.49
CA GLY A 120 0.58 4.00 -6.42
C GLY A 120 0.52 2.64 -5.72
N ILE A 121 -0.65 2.24 -5.21
CA ILE A 121 -0.86 0.94 -4.56
C ILE A 121 -2.02 0.17 -5.19
N GLY A 122 -2.07 -1.13 -4.91
CA GLY A 122 -2.98 -2.07 -5.56
C GLY A 122 -2.43 -2.57 -6.90
N GLN A 123 -2.53 -3.87 -7.12
CA GLN A 123 -1.95 -4.51 -8.29
C GLN A 123 -2.95 -5.42 -9.00
N GLY A 124 -2.81 -5.49 -10.33
CA GLY A 124 -3.53 -6.44 -11.18
C GLY A 124 -2.77 -7.73 -11.47
N ARG A 125 -1.58 -7.89 -10.88
CA ARG A 125 -0.69 -9.05 -11.04
C ARG A 125 0.26 -9.20 -9.87
N LEU A 126 0.88 -10.35 -9.74
CA LEU A 126 2.04 -10.54 -8.88
C LEU A 126 3.29 -9.97 -9.56
N THR A 127 4.01 -9.07 -8.90
CA THR A 127 5.26 -8.47 -9.39
C THR A 127 6.45 -9.37 -9.05
N SER A 128 7.56 -9.24 -9.79
CA SER A 128 8.79 -10.00 -9.47
C SER A 128 9.40 -9.59 -8.13
N ASN A 129 9.11 -8.38 -7.63
CA ASN A 129 9.51 -7.98 -6.28
C ASN A 129 8.72 -8.71 -5.18
N LEU A 130 7.44 -9.00 -5.40
CA LEU A 130 6.60 -9.65 -4.37
C LEU A 130 6.64 -11.17 -4.45
N GLN A 131 6.77 -11.72 -5.65
CA GLN A 131 6.69 -13.16 -5.92
C GLN A 131 7.58 -14.04 -5.02
N PRO A 132 8.86 -13.70 -4.75
CA PRO A 132 9.74 -14.56 -3.95
C PRO A 132 9.30 -14.74 -2.49
N ASP A 133 8.52 -13.78 -1.97
CA ASP A 133 8.15 -13.75 -0.55
C ASP A 133 6.64 -13.80 -0.30
N ILE A 134 5.85 -14.03 -1.35
CA ILE A 134 4.38 -14.06 -1.21
C ILE A 134 3.93 -15.13 -0.22
N ASP A 135 4.64 -16.24 -0.11
CA ASP A 135 4.33 -17.33 0.79
C ASP A 135 4.65 -17.01 2.26
N LEU A 136 5.42 -15.97 2.51
CA LEU A 136 5.69 -15.44 3.85
C LEU A 136 4.61 -14.47 4.36
N ILE A 137 3.70 -14.06 3.50
CA ILE A 137 2.56 -13.22 3.88
C ILE A 137 1.51 -14.10 4.56
N ASP A 138 1.31 -13.86 5.85
CA ASP A 138 0.41 -14.69 6.68
C ASP A 138 -1.08 -14.42 6.40
N ASN A 139 -1.43 -13.17 6.05
CA ASN A 139 -2.82 -12.77 5.86
C ASN A 139 -2.92 -11.51 5.00
N SER A 140 -4.13 -11.11 4.64
CA SER A 140 -4.40 -9.83 3.99
C SER A 140 -5.69 -9.19 4.49
N LEU A 141 -5.74 -7.85 4.43
CA LEU A 141 -6.92 -7.06 4.73
C LEU A 141 -7.30 -6.24 3.49
N HIS A 142 -8.55 -6.33 3.09
CA HIS A 142 -9.14 -5.38 2.15
C HIS A 142 -9.57 -4.13 2.91
N ILE A 143 -9.16 -2.95 2.42
CA ILE A 143 -9.44 -1.66 3.05
C ILE A 143 -10.17 -0.76 2.06
N GLU A 144 -11.38 -0.44 2.40
CA GLU A 144 -12.27 0.39 1.58
C GLU A 144 -11.82 1.85 1.58
N ASP A 145 -12.15 2.57 0.51
CA ASP A 145 -11.80 3.98 0.35
C ASP A 145 -12.45 4.87 1.41
N GLU A 146 -13.65 4.52 1.87
CA GLU A 146 -14.37 5.20 2.96
C GLU A 146 -13.58 5.19 4.27
N ALA A 147 -13.00 4.05 4.61
CA ALA A 147 -12.18 3.93 5.82
C ALA A 147 -10.87 4.72 5.67
N SER A 148 -10.28 4.68 4.47
CA SER A 148 -9.03 5.40 4.17
C SER A 148 -9.23 6.91 4.23
N ILE A 149 -10.30 7.45 3.60
CA ILE A 149 -10.56 8.90 3.64
C ILE A 149 -10.89 9.40 5.04
N ALA A 150 -11.70 8.67 5.80
CA ALA A 150 -12.00 9.02 7.20
C ALA A 150 -10.71 9.08 8.04
N MET A 151 -9.77 8.15 7.83
CA MET A 151 -8.49 8.12 8.54
C MET A 151 -7.58 9.31 8.15
N VAL A 152 -7.58 9.78 6.89
CA VAL A 152 -6.85 11.00 6.49
C VAL A 152 -7.24 12.18 7.39
N PHE A 153 -8.53 12.41 7.57
CA PHE A 153 -9.03 13.54 8.37
C PHE A 153 -8.84 13.32 9.87
N ARG A 154 -8.99 12.10 10.36
CA ARG A 154 -8.73 11.78 11.76
C ARG A 154 -7.28 12.00 12.14
N MET A 155 -6.34 11.55 11.32
CA MET A 155 -4.92 11.75 11.59
C MET A 155 -4.51 13.22 11.59
N LEU A 156 -5.14 14.03 10.74
CA LEU A 156 -4.94 15.47 10.76
C LEU A 156 -5.46 16.11 12.06
N ASP A 157 -6.64 15.70 12.52
CA ASP A 157 -7.31 16.24 13.70
C ASP A 157 -6.70 15.76 15.03
N GLU A 158 -6.52 14.45 15.15
CA GLU A 158 -6.13 13.77 16.39
C GLU A 158 -4.61 13.84 16.63
N GLU A 159 -3.80 13.77 15.55
CA GLU A 159 -2.34 13.62 15.64
C GLU A 159 -1.55 14.76 14.93
N GLY A 160 -2.24 15.67 14.23
CA GLY A 160 -1.60 16.72 13.45
C GLY A 160 -0.84 16.20 12.22
N LEU A 161 -1.12 14.99 11.75
CA LEU A 161 -0.44 14.35 10.63
C LEU A 161 -1.20 14.56 9.32
N TYR A 162 -0.59 15.30 8.40
CA TYR A 162 -1.14 15.60 7.07
C TYR A 162 -0.67 14.55 6.06
N ILE A 163 -1.35 13.39 6.05
CA ILE A 163 -0.96 12.18 5.30
C ILE A 163 -1.80 11.93 4.05
N GLY A 164 -1.20 11.25 3.05
CA GLY A 164 -1.90 10.78 1.86
C GLY A 164 -2.81 9.58 2.12
N ALA A 165 -3.68 9.28 1.14
CA ALA A 165 -4.66 8.20 1.25
C ALA A 165 -4.04 6.80 1.41
N SER A 166 -2.88 6.53 0.80
CA SER A 166 -2.15 5.27 0.94
C SER A 166 -1.59 5.09 2.36
N SER A 167 -1.10 6.17 2.97
CA SER A 167 -0.67 6.18 4.38
C SER A 167 -1.84 5.91 5.32
N ALA A 168 -2.98 6.55 5.06
CA ALA A 168 -4.21 6.35 5.83
C ALA A 168 -4.74 4.91 5.70
N LEU A 169 -4.72 4.33 4.51
CA LEU A 169 -5.04 2.92 4.28
C LEU A 169 -4.16 2.00 5.16
N ASN A 170 -2.86 2.24 5.18
CA ASN A 170 -1.93 1.48 6.01
C ASN A 170 -2.24 1.61 7.51
N LEU A 171 -2.61 2.78 7.99
CA LEU A 171 -3.00 2.99 9.39
C LEU A 171 -4.31 2.27 9.74
N VAL A 172 -5.32 2.32 8.87
CA VAL A 172 -6.55 1.53 9.07
C VAL A 172 -6.23 0.05 9.15
N ALA A 173 -5.39 -0.43 8.24
CA ALA A 173 -4.97 -1.83 8.21
C ALA A 173 -4.19 -2.23 9.48
N ALA A 174 -3.27 -1.38 9.94
CA ALA A 174 -2.49 -1.61 11.16
C ALA A 174 -3.40 -1.65 12.40
N ALA A 175 -4.37 -0.75 12.52
CA ALA A 175 -5.34 -0.77 13.61
C ALA A 175 -6.20 -2.04 13.59
N ARG A 176 -6.70 -2.45 12.41
CA ARG A 176 -7.47 -3.71 12.25
C ARG A 176 -6.60 -4.95 12.56
N MET A 177 -5.34 -4.94 12.16
CA MET A 177 -4.39 -6.01 12.49
C MET A 177 -4.15 -6.08 14.00
N ALA A 178 -3.87 -4.97 14.65
CA ALA A 178 -3.67 -4.92 16.10
C ALA A 178 -4.89 -5.43 16.89
N GLN A 179 -6.10 -5.08 16.45
CA GLN A 179 -7.33 -5.63 17.03
C GLN A 179 -7.42 -7.16 16.91
N LYS A 180 -7.01 -7.72 15.77
CA LYS A 180 -7.03 -9.17 15.52
C LYS A 180 -5.93 -9.91 16.29
N LEU A 181 -4.76 -9.29 16.48
CA LEU A 181 -3.65 -9.86 17.26
C LEU A 181 -3.91 -9.80 18.79
N GLY A 182 -4.77 -8.89 19.23
CA GLY A 182 -5.19 -8.76 20.61
C GLY A 182 -4.54 -7.59 21.35
N ARG A 183 -5.03 -7.38 22.59
CA ARG A 183 -4.61 -6.25 23.42
C ARG A 183 -3.12 -6.31 23.77
N GLY A 184 -2.42 -5.21 23.58
CA GLY A 184 -0.99 -5.07 23.85
C GLY A 184 -0.09 -5.40 22.66
N SER A 185 -0.66 -5.91 21.55
CA SER A 185 0.11 -6.16 20.33
C SER A 185 0.68 -4.87 19.74
N LYS A 186 1.88 -4.98 19.19
CA LYS A 186 2.62 -3.90 18.54
C LYS A 186 2.75 -4.19 17.06
N VAL A 187 2.20 -3.29 16.25
CA VAL A 187 2.16 -3.41 14.79
C VAL A 187 2.90 -2.23 14.17
N ALA A 188 3.87 -2.52 13.32
CA ALA A 188 4.53 -1.52 12.49
C ALA A 188 3.84 -1.43 11.12
N THR A 189 3.79 -0.20 10.58
CA THR A 189 3.33 0.07 9.22
C THR A 189 4.10 1.21 8.57
N ILE A 190 3.81 1.51 7.31
CA ILE A 190 4.51 2.53 6.53
C ILE A 190 3.62 3.75 6.32
N ILE A 191 4.12 4.92 6.66
CA ILE A 191 3.58 6.21 6.20
C ILE A 191 4.27 6.54 4.88
N CYS A 192 3.52 6.40 3.79
CA CYS A 192 4.08 6.45 2.43
C CYS A 192 4.44 7.87 2.00
N ASP A 193 3.49 8.80 2.14
CA ASP A 193 3.65 10.21 1.77
C ASP A 193 2.68 11.13 2.53
N GLY A 194 2.89 12.44 2.32
CA GLY A 194 1.99 13.48 2.80
C GLY A 194 0.86 13.80 1.83
N ALA A 195 -0.16 14.52 2.30
CA ALA A 195 -1.35 14.84 1.52
C ALA A 195 -1.17 16.04 0.56
N ALA A 196 -0.06 16.76 0.59
CA ALA A 196 0.12 18.00 -0.15
C ALA A 196 -0.18 17.88 -1.66
N ARG A 197 0.30 16.81 -2.30
CA ARG A 197 0.07 16.53 -3.72
C ARG A 197 -1.37 16.11 -4.06
N TYR A 198 -2.18 15.78 -3.06
CA TYR A 198 -3.57 15.30 -3.22
C TYR A 198 -4.60 16.32 -2.76
N GLN A 199 -4.18 17.52 -2.41
CA GLN A 199 -5.02 18.54 -1.79
C GLN A 199 -6.27 18.89 -2.61
N THR A 200 -6.11 19.04 -3.93
CA THR A 200 -7.21 19.34 -4.86
C THR A 200 -8.22 18.18 -5.05
N ARG A 201 -7.97 17.06 -4.41
CA ARG A 201 -8.85 15.88 -4.39
C ARG A 201 -9.33 15.58 -2.98
N LEU A 202 -8.47 15.11 -2.10
CA LEU A 202 -8.85 14.64 -0.77
C LEU A 202 -9.48 15.74 0.10
N PHE A 203 -9.18 17.03 -0.16
CA PHE A 203 -9.68 18.18 0.60
C PHE A 203 -10.62 19.07 -0.23
N SER A 204 -11.12 18.59 -1.37
CA SER A 204 -12.13 19.24 -2.20
C SER A 204 -13.51 18.61 -2.00
N ARG A 205 -14.49 19.42 -1.60
CA ARG A 205 -15.88 18.99 -1.42
C ARG A 205 -16.45 18.37 -2.69
N LYS A 206 -16.30 19.08 -3.81
CA LYS A 206 -16.79 18.62 -5.11
C LYS A 206 -16.21 17.25 -5.51
N TRP A 207 -14.91 17.05 -5.27
CA TRP A 207 -14.27 15.77 -5.57
C TRP A 207 -14.78 14.67 -4.65
N LEU A 208 -14.88 14.92 -3.34
CA LEU A 208 -15.40 13.96 -2.36
C LEU A 208 -16.83 13.54 -2.66
N GLU A 209 -17.69 14.50 -3.05
CA GLU A 209 -19.07 14.23 -3.49
C GLU A 209 -19.11 13.38 -4.76
N SER A 210 -18.26 13.70 -5.76
CA SER A 210 -18.15 12.95 -7.01
C SER A 210 -17.72 11.50 -6.83
N LYS A 211 -17.05 11.21 -5.70
CA LYS A 211 -16.61 9.87 -5.31
C LYS A 211 -17.52 9.21 -4.28
N SER A 212 -18.61 9.89 -3.85
CA SER A 212 -19.51 9.44 -2.78
C SER A 212 -18.80 9.22 -1.43
N LEU A 213 -17.71 9.94 -1.18
CA LEU A 213 -16.86 9.77 0.01
C LEU A 213 -17.09 10.83 1.09
N LEU A 214 -17.82 11.91 0.80
CA LEU A 214 -18.04 12.98 1.77
C LEU A 214 -18.74 12.48 3.04
N SER A 215 -19.71 11.57 2.90
CA SER A 215 -20.45 10.99 4.03
C SER A 215 -19.64 10.07 4.92
N ALA A 216 -18.52 9.55 4.43
CA ALA A 216 -17.60 8.72 5.21
C ALA A 216 -16.73 9.54 6.19
N ILE A 217 -16.62 10.85 5.95
CA ILE A 217 -15.86 11.75 6.82
C ILE A 217 -16.78 12.23 7.94
N PRO A 218 -16.42 12.06 9.24
CA PRO A 218 -17.19 12.58 10.35
C PRO A 218 -17.49 14.07 10.20
N SER A 219 -18.73 14.51 10.47
CA SER A 219 -19.19 15.87 10.19
C SER A 219 -18.36 16.97 10.88
N HIS A 220 -17.86 16.71 12.09
CA HIS A 220 -17.00 17.64 12.82
C HIS A 220 -15.63 17.86 12.14
N LEU A 221 -15.19 16.93 11.26
CA LEU A 221 -13.95 17.02 10.50
C LEU A 221 -14.13 17.74 9.14
N HIS A 222 -15.37 18.04 8.73
CA HIS A 222 -15.63 18.77 7.48
C HIS A 222 -14.99 20.18 7.46
N ARG A 223 -14.61 20.72 8.61
CA ARG A 223 -13.86 21.99 8.73
C ARG A 223 -12.51 21.98 8.00
N TYR A 224 -11.94 20.79 7.76
CA TYR A 224 -10.69 20.61 7.02
C TYR A 224 -10.90 20.47 5.50
N ILE A 225 -12.14 20.43 5.01
CA ILE A 225 -12.46 20.42 3.59
C ILE A 225 -12.42 21.88 3.12
N VAL A 226 -11.25 22.33 2.69
CA VAL A 226 -10.94 23.75 2.44
C VAL A 226 -11.14 24.18 0.99
N LEU A 227 -11.32 23.22 0.08
CA LEU A 227 -11.54 23.50 -1.35
C LEU A 227 -13.00 23.17 -1.75
N PRO A 228 -13.59 24.01 -2.64
CA PRO A 228 -14.95 23.79 -3.14
C PRO A 228 -15.12 22.48 -3.92
#